data_8390dc9777384de9fe3a505043568a3a
#
_entry.id   8390dc9777384de9fe3a505043568a3a
#
_cell.length_a   1.000
_cell.length_b   1.000
_cell.length_c   1.000
_cell.angle_alpha   90.00
_cell.angle_beta   90.00
_cell.angle_gamma   90.00
#
_symmetry.space_group_name_H-M   'P 1'
#
loop_
_entity.id
_entity.type
_entity.pdbx_description
1 polymer ?
#
loop_
_entity_poly.entity_id
_entity_poly.type
_entity_poly.pdbx_seq_one_letter_code
_entity_poly.pdbx_strand_id
1 'polypeptide(L)'
;MYQRLGRFYRRIIVPQILTRCKRIITVSHFECNRISHFLHIDKQLLVAVYNGYSQHFIPIRNAQAITARYIKNHPYLFFLGNTDPKKNTARVLQAYGIYLKKSSQPLPLLIADLKEEIIDEYLNREGLQEIKKMLYHPGYIPNTELPAVYSGASVFIYTSLRESFGIPILEAMACGTPVITSTTSAMPEIAGPEGILVNPFDPEEIASALLHLEENAEFYESQTAYGLERVRRF
;
A
#
# COMPACT_ATOMS: atom_id res chain seq x y z
N MET A 1 0.85 14.43 -27.03
CA MET A 1 -0.23 15.44 -27.20
C MET A 1 -1.32 15.25 -26.12
N TYR A 2 -1.89 14.09 -25.93
CA TYR A 2 -2.96 13.80 -24.94
C TYR A 2 -2.62 14.17 -23.49
N GLN A 3 -1.37 13.94 -23.03
CA GLN A 3 -0.97 14.26 -21.65
C GLN A 3 -0.95 15.78 -21.34
N ARG A 4 -0.63 16.62 -22.34
CA ARG A 4 -0.63 18.10 -22.18
C ARG A 4 -2.05 18.65 -22.10
N LEU A 5 -2.97 18.15 -22.95
CA LEU A 5 -4.39 18.52 -22.90
C LEU A 5 -5.04 18.08 -21.58
N GLY A 6 -4.79 16.85 -21.13
CA GLY A 6 -5.31 16.35 -19.86
C GLY A 6 -4.78 17.12 -18.64
N ARG A 7 -3.52 17.63 -18.69
CA ARG A 7 -2.97 18.50 -17.66
C ARG A 7 -3.64 19.86 -17.63
N PHE A 8 -3.84 20.48 -18.81
CA PHE A 8 -4.56 21.76 -18.96
C PHE A 8 -6.00 21.65 -18.45
N TYR A 9 -6.73 20.62 -18.89
CA TYR A 9 -8.09 20.35 -18.43
C TYR A 9 -8.19 20.26 -16.91
N ARG A 10 -7.34 19.41 -16.28
CA ARG A 10 -7.33 19.24 -14.82
C ARG A 10 -6.90 20.49 -14.07
N ARG A 11 -6.02 21.32 -14.64
CA ARG A 11 -5.45 22.48 -13.93
C ARG A 11 -6.32 23.73 -14.08
N ILE A 12 -7.06 23.87 -15.16
CA ILE A 12 -7.81 25.09 -15.46
C ILE A 12 -9.32 24.86 -15.48
N ILE A 13 -9.77 23.87 -16.22
CA ILE A 13 -11.22 23.68 -16.45
C ILE A 13 -11.89 23.03 -15.24
N VAL A 14 -11.31 21.95 -14.70
CA VAL A 14 -11.89 21.24 -13.54
C VAL A 14 -12.08 22.15 -12.33
N PRO A 15 -11.11 22.98 -11.90
CA PRO A 15 -11.29 23.90 -10.79
C PRO A 15 -12.48 24.87 -11.00
N GLN A 16 -12.62 25.44 -12.21
CA GLN A 16 -13.72 26.35 -12.53
C GLN A 16 -15.11 25.67 -12.49
N ILE A 17 -15.18 24.39 -12.87
CA ILE A 17 -16.41 23.60 -12.78
C ILE A 17 -16.72 23.29 -11.31
N LEU A 18 -15.73 22.85 -10.54
CA LEU A 18 -15.92 22.47 -9.13
C LEU A 18 -16.47 23.62 -8.30
N THR A 19 -16.02 24.85 -8.52
CA THR A 19 -16.52 26.03 -7.78
C THR A 19 -17.99 26.37 -8.05
N ARG A 20 -18.58 25.79 -9.11
CA ARG A 20 -20.00 25.96 -9.48
C ARG A 20 -20.88 24.78 -9.05
N CYS A 21 -20.30 23.74 -8.49
CA CYS A 21 -21.05 22.56 -8.02
C CYS A 21 -21.77 22.85 -6.71
N LYS A 22 -23.01 22.34 -6.59
CA LYS A 22 -23.76 22.41 -5.32
C LYS A 22 -23.21 21.47 -4.25
N ARG A 23 -22.59 20.37 -4.65
CA ARG A 23 -21.91 19.39 -3.80
C ARG A 23 -20.76 18.77 -4.59
N ILE A 24 -19.68 18.46 -3.88
CA ILE A 24 -18.50 17.78 -4.43
C ILE A 24 -18.27 16.54 -3.56
N ILE A 25 -18.34 15.37 -4.17
CA ILE A 25 -18.06 14.11 -3.50
C ILE A 25 -16.60 13.75 -3.70
N THR A 26 -15.94 13.34 -2.63
CA THR A 26 -14.56 12.83 -2.63
C THR A 26 -14.50 11.46 -1.98
N VAL A 27 -13.40 10.76 -2.18
CA VAL A 27 -13.22 9.38 -1.65
C VAL A 27 -12.65 9.34 -0.22
N SER A 28 -12.26 10.51 0.34
CA SER A 28 -11.71 10.62 1.69
C SER A 28 -11.85 12.04 2.24
N HIS A 29 -11.80 12.19 3.55
CA HIS A 29 -11.72 13.51 4.20
C HIS A 29 -10.40 14.22 3.90
N PHE A 30 -9.32 13.46 3.69
CA PHE A 30 -8.05 14.00 3.21
C PHE A 30 -8.24 14.76 1.89
N GLU A 31 -8.92 14.17 0.89
CA GLU A 31 -9.19 14.84 -0.39
C GLU A 31 -10.18 16.00 -0.24
N CYS A 32 -11.18 15.92 0.66
CA CYS A 32 -12.04 17.07 1.00
C CYS A 32 -11.18 18.26 1.46
N ASN A 33 -10.32 18.03 2.45
CA ASN A 33 -9.46 19.08 3.01
C ASN A 33 -8.53 19.66 1.94
N ARG A 34 -7.98 18.79 1.09
CA ARG A 34 -7.09 19.19 -0.01
C ARG A 34 -7.79 20.07 -1.03
N ILE A 35 -8.97 19.66 -1.51
CA ILE A 35 -9.76 20.41 -2.50
C ILE A 35 -10.19 21.76 -1.90
N SER A 36 -10.70 21.76 -0.67
CA SER A 36 -11.06 23.00 0.04
C SER A 36 -9.88 23.98 0.09
N HIS A 37 -8.72 23.48 0.52
CA HIS A 37 -7.52 24.32 0.64
C HIS A 37 -7.03 24.87 -0.72
N PHE A 38 -6.91 24.00 -1.73
CA PHE A 38 -6.35 24.40 -3.04
C PHE A 38 -7.26 25.27 -3.87
N LEU A 39 -8.58 25.05 -3.80
CA LEU A 39 -9.56 25.74 -4.63
C LEU A 39 -10.36 26.79 -3.84
N HIS A 40 -10.05 26.97 -2.55
CA HIS A 40 -10.77 27.90 -1.67
C HIS A 40 -12.28 27.65 -1.65
N ILE A 41 -12.68 26.35 -1.75
CA ILE A 41 -14.10 25.93 -1.70
C ILE A 41 -14.51 25.71 -0.26
N ASP A 42 -15.70 26.18 0.09
CA ASP A 42 -16.28 25.93 1.41
C ASP A 42 -16.38 24.43 1.69
N LYS A 43 -15.84 24.00 2.85
CA LYS A 43 -15.88 22.60 3.30
C LYS A 43 -17.30 22.03 3.38
N GLN A 44 -18.31 22.86 3.61
CA GLN A 44 -19.71 22.44 3.64
C GLN A 44 -20.21 21.91 2.30
N LEU A 45 -19.56 22.27 1.18
CA LEU A 45 -19.87 21.76 -0.15
C LEU A 45 -19.21 20.41 -0.43
N LEU A 46 -18.27 19.98 0.38
CA LEU A 46 -17.48 18.77 0.21
C LEU A 46 -18.00 17.65 1.11
N VAL A 47 -18.19 16.48 0.53
CA VAL A 47 -18.66 15.29 1.24
C VAL A 47 -17.72 14.13 0.95
N ALA A 48 -17.15 13.53 1.99
CA ALA A 48 -16.40 12.29 1.85
C ALA A 48 -17.36 11.10 1.80
N VAL A 49 -17.27 10.33 0.73
CA VAL A 49 -17.97 9.05 0.57
C VAL A 49 -16.87 8.01 0.31
N TYR A 50 -16.62 7.17 1.28
CA TYR A 50 -15.56 6.18 1.20
C TYR A 50 -15.81 5.14 0.11
N ASN A 51 -14.74 4.71 -0.55
CA ASN A 51 -14.78 3.51 -1.36
C ASN A 51 -14.92 2.28 -0.46
N GLY A 52 -15.64 1.27 -0.94
CA GLY A 52 -15.56 -0.06 -0.39
C GLY A 52 -14.40 -0.85 -1.02
N TYR A 53 -14.22 -2.08 -0.56
CA TYR A 53 -13.39 -3.10 -1.18
C TYR A 53 -14.28 -4.22 -1.72
N SER A 54 -13.74 -5.07 -2.61
CA SER A 54 -14.56 -6.13 -3.19
C SER A 54 -14.71 -7.31 -2.22
N GLN A 55 -15.94 -7.87 -2.14
CA GLN A 55 -16.30 -8.94 -1.21
C GLN A 55 -15.55 -10.27 -1.45
N HIS A 56 -14.82 -10.42 -2.55
CA HIS A 56 -13.98 -11.60 -2.77
C HIS A 56 -12.66 -11.55 -1.98
N PHE A 57 -12.27 -10.40 -1.41
CA PHE A 57 -11.15 -10.30 -0.48
C PHE A 57 -11.60 -10.79 0.90
N ILE A 58 -11.28 -12.04 1.18
CA ILE A 58 -11.54 -12.76 2.43
C ILE A 58 -10.33 -13.64 2.77
N PRO A 59 -10.13 -14.05 4.02
CA PRO A 59 -9.04 -14.95 4.38
C PRO A 59 -9.14 -16.31 3.65
N ILE A 60 -8.07 -16.67 2.94
CA ILE A 60 -7.95 -17.94 2.20
C ILE A 60 -7.12 -18.94 3.02
N ARG A 61 -7.76 -20.01 3.54
CA ARG A 61 -7.09 -20.99 4.43
C ARG A 61 -5.93 -21.74 3.77
N ASN A 62 -6.01 -22.03 2.49
CA ASN A 62 -4.98 -22.74 1.72
C ASN A 62 -4.42 -21.82 0.62
N ALA A 63 -3.97 -20.63 1.01
CA ALA A 63 -3.39 -19.66 0.09
C ALA A 63 -2.18 -20.21 -0.67
N GLN A 64 -1.40 -21.10 -0.04
CA GLN A 64 -0.20 -21.72 -0.61
C GLN A 64 -0.48 -22.48 -1.91
N ALA A 65 -1.64 -23.10 -2.07
CA ALA A 65 -2.00 -23.78 -3.30
C ALA A 65 -2.00 -22.85 -4.54
N ILE A 66 -2.30 -21.57 -4.33
CA ILE A 66 -2.29 -20.55 -5.38
C ILE A 66 -0.93 -19.84 -5.44
N THR A 67 -0.41 -19.44 -4.29
CA THR A 67 0.79 -18.58 -4.21
C THR A 67 2.08 -19.31 -4.57
N ALA A 68 2.11 -20.67 -4.50
CA ALA A 68 3.28 -21.49 -4.87
C ALA A 68 3.81 -21.23 -6.30
N ARG A 69 2.96 -20.70 -7.20
CA ARG A 69 3.36 -20.28 -8.56
C ARG A 69 4.13 -18.96 -8.60
N TYR A 70 4.01 -18.14 -7.56
CA TYR A 70 4.61 -16.82 -7.45
C TYR A 70 5.80 -16.81 -6.51
N ILE A 71 5.69 -17.57 -5.40
CA ILE A 71 6.72 -17.67 -4.38
C ILE A 71 6.71 -19.09 -3.79
N LYS A 72 7.90 -19.72 -3.78
CA LYS A 72 8.05 -21.08 -3.25
C LYS A 72 8.20 -21.13 -1.74
N ASN A 73 8.69 -20.05 -1.16
CA ASN A 73 8.95 -19.96 0.28
C ASN A 73 7.75 -19.32 0.99
N HIS A 74 7.33 -19.91 2.06
CA HIS A 74 6.29 -19.40 2.97
C HIS A 74 6.83 -19.44 4.40
N PRO A 75 6.55 -18.40 5.21
CA PRO A 75 5.85 -17.14 4.93
C PRO A 75 6.67 -16.13 4.09
N TYR A 76 6.07 -15.00 3.71
CA TYR A 76 6.70 -13.94 2.93
C TYR A 76 6.11 -12.54 3.24
N LEU A 77 6.86 -11.49 2.89
CA LEU A 77 6.38 -10.11 2.86
C LEU A 77 5.81 -9.81 1.47
N PHE A 78 4.80 -8.96 1.39
CA PHE A 78 4.18 -8.59 0.11
C PHE A 78 4.22 -7.09 -0.13
N PHE A 79 4.55 -6.70 -1.36
CA PHE A 79 4.55 -5.31 -1.83
C PHE A 79 3.93 -5.22 -3.24
N LEU A 80 2.96 -4.31 -3.41
CA LEU A 80 2.45 -3.93 -4.74
C LEU A 80 3.36 -2.86 -5.33
N GLY A 81 4.30 -3.30 -6.18
CA GLY A 81 5.25 -2.43 -6.84
C GLY A 81 4.61 -1.59 -7.94
N ASN A 82 5.28 -0.51 -8.30
CA ASN A 82 4.94 0.30 -9.46
C ASN A 82 6.10 1.22 -9.82
N THR A 83 6.16 1.66 -11.07
CA THR A 83 7.15 2.65 -11.55
C THR A 83 6.79 4.09 -11.19
N ASP A 84 5.55 4.35 -10.75
CA ASP A 84 5.16 5.69 -10.28
C ASP A 84 5.92 6.02 -8.98
N PRO A 85 6.71 7.10 -8.93
CA PRO A 85 7.49 7.48 -7.74
C PRO A 85 6.66 7.58 -6.45
N LYS A 86 5.35 7.87 -6.56
CA LYS A 86 4.46 7.93 -5.39
C LYS A 86 4.31 6.59 -4.66
N LYS A 87 4.57 5.45 -5.33
CA LYS A 87 4.51 4.12 -4.74
C LYS A 87 5.70 3.78 -3.85
N ASN A 88 6.74 4.63 -3.89
CA ASN A 88 7.87 4.60 -2.96
C ASN A 88 8.76 3.34 -3.05
N THR A 89 8.80 2.69 -4.21
CA THR A 89 9.51 1.41 -4.44
C THR A 89 10.96 1.45 -3.95
N ALA A 90 11.70 2.53 -4.23
CA ALA A 90 13.10 2.65 -3.81
C ALA A 90 13.27 2.53 -2.29
N ARG A 91 12.46 3.25 -1.50
CA ARG A 91 12.56 3.22 -0.03
C ARG A 91 12.06 1.90 0.56
N VAL A 92 11.09 1.25 -0.07
CA VAL A 92 10.68 -0.10 0.35
C VAL A 92 11.84 -1.08 0.17
N LEU A 93 12.59 -1.02 -0.94
CA LEU A 93 13.77 -1.86 -1.16
C LEU A 93 14.92 -1.53 -0.19
N GLN A 94 15.15 -0.24 0.12
CA GLN A 94 16.11 0.17 1.15
C GLN A 94 15.73 -0.37 2.52
N ALA A 95 14.46 -0.20 2.92
CA ALA A 95 13.92 -0.73 4.18
C ALA A 95 14.05 -2.26 4.26
N TYR A 96 13.76 -2.95 3.17
CA TYR A 96 13.91 -4.39 3.07
C TYR A 96 15.38 -4.82 3.23
N GLY A 97 16.32 -4.09 2.64
CA GLY A 97 17.76 -4.32 2.83
C GLY A 97 18.19 -4.16 4.30
N ILE A 98 17.63 -3.18 5.01
CA ILE A 98 17.86 -2.98 6.45
C ILE A 98 17.25 -4.13 7.25
N TYR A 99 16.00 -4.52 6.94
CA TYR A 99 15.31 -5.64 7.56
C TYR A 99 16.12 -6.95 7.42
N LEU A 100 16.61 -7.28 6.23
CA LEU A 100 17.43 -8.47 5.99
C LEU A 100 18.71 -8.53 6.85
N LYS A 101 19.30 -7.37 7.16
CA LYS A 101 20.52 -7.29 7.98
C LYS A 101 20.24 -7.45 9.48
N LYS A 102 19.04 -7.11 9.93
CA LYS A 102 18.66 -7.07 11.36
C LYS A 102 17.81 -8.26 11.79
N SER A 103 17.03 -8.84 10.87
CA SER A 103 16.16 -9.98 11.16
C SER A 103 16.97 -11.25 11.45
N SER A 104 16.53 -12.01 12.45
CA SER A 104 17.07 -13.34 12.77
C SER A 104 16.51 -14.44 11.86
N GLN A 105 15.31 -14.22 11.27
CA GLN A 105 14.62 -15.15 10.38
C GLN A 105 14.03 -14.40 9.17
N PRO A 106 14.88 -13.83 8.29
CA PRO A 106 14.42 -12.93 7.26
C PRO A 106 13.49 -13.61 6.26
N LEU A 107 12.32 -13.00 6.06
CA LEU A 107 11.33 -13.45 5.10
C LEU A 107 11.64 -12.93 3.69
N PRO A 108 11.37 -13.71 2.62
CA PRO A 108 11.45 -13.23 1.25
C PRO A 108 10.40 -12.16 0.97
N LEU A 109 10.66 -11.28 0.00
CA LEU A 109 9.74 -10.25 -0.44
C LEU A 109 9.16 -10.58 -1.81
N LEU A 110 7.84 -10.75 -1.88
CA LEU A 110 7.09 -10.85 -3.12
C LEU A 110 6.70 -9.44 -3.59
N ILE A 111 7.11 -9.10 -4.82
CA ILE A 111 6.82 -7.81 -5.46
C ILE A 111 5.97 -8.06 -6.69
N ALA A 112 4.70 -7.67 -6.67
CA ALA A 112 3.85 -7.71 -7.86
C ALA A 112 3.99 -6.44 -8.72
N ASP A 113 3.53 -6.51 -9.97
CA ASP A 113 3.41 -5.41 -10.93
C ASP A 113 4.72 -4.71 -11.34
N LEU A 114 5.87 -5.28 -11.01
CA LEU A 114 7.16 -4.82 -11.50
C LEU A 114 7.86 -5.91 -12.32
N LYS A 115 8.49 -5.49 -13.42
CA LYS A 115 9.36 -6.34 -14.23
C LYS A 115 10.75 -6.41 -13.62
N GLU A 116 11.45 -7.50 -13.91
CA GLU A 116 12.82 -7.74 -13.43
C GLU A 116 13.77 -6.60 -13.76
N GLU A 117 13.72 -6.09 -14.99
CA GLU A 117 14.61 -5.02 -15.45
C GLU A 117 14.45 -3.74 -14.60
N ILE A 118 13.21 -3.43 -14.20
CA ILE A 118 12.91 -2.26 -13.35
C ILE A 118 13.43 -2.48 -11.93
N ILE A 119 13.30 -3.68 -11.40
CA ILE A 119 13.86 -4.03 -10.09
C ILE A 119 15.38 -3.91 -10.13
N ASP A 120 16.03 -4.44 -11.16
CA ASP A 120 17.48 -4.34 -11.33
C ASP A 120 17.96 -2.88 -11.43
N GLU A 121 17.21 -2.01 -12.13
CA GLU A 121 17.50 -0.57 -12.15
C GLU A 121 17.45 0.05 -10.75
N TYR A 122 16.43 -0.28 -9.94
CA TYR A 122 16.35 0.19 -8.56
C TYR A 122 17.51 -0.34 -7.71
N LEU A 123 17.80 -1.64 -7.77
CA LEU A 123 18.87 -2.26 -7.00
C LEU A 123 20.24 -1.68 -7.35
N ASN A 124 20.51 -1.46 -8.64
CA ASN A 124 21.75 -0.85 -9.10
C ASN A 124 21.88 0.59 -8.61
N ARG A 125 20.82 1.38 -8.72
CA ARG A 125 20.82 2.78 -8.31
C ARG A 125 21.01 2.96 -6.80
N GLU A 126 20.39 2.10 -6.01
CA GLU A 126 20.43 2.16 -4.54
C GLU A 126 21.58 1.33 -3.92
N GLY A 127 22.38 0.60 -4.74
CA GLY A 127 23.48 -0.24 -4.26
C GLY A 127 23.01 -1.47 -3.44
N LEU A 128 21.90 -2.09 -3.84
CA LEU A 128 21.21 -3.14 -3.08
C LEU A 128 21.19 -4.50 -3.81
N GLN A 129 22.22 -4.82 -4.63
CA GLN A 129 22.22 -6.05 -5.42
C GLN A 129 22.18 -7.32 -4.57
N GLU A 130 22.72 -7.27 -3.34
CA GLU A 130 22.76 -8.39 -2.41
C GLU A 130 21.37 -8.89 -1.99
N ILE A 131 20.34 -8.02 -2.01
CA ILE A 131 18.97 -8.43 -1.62
C ILE A 131 18.25 -9.19 -2.74
N LYS A 132 18.72 -9.14 -3.99
CA LYS A 132 18.03 -9.74 -5.17
C LYS A 132 17.65 -11.20 -4.96
N LYS A 133 18.50 -11.98 -4.30
CA LYS A 133 18.26 -13.41 -4.02
C LYS A 133 17.03 -13.69 -3.12
N MET A 134 16.56 -12.69 -2.41
CA MET A 134 15.40 -12.77 -1.52
C MET A 134 14.15 -12.09 -2.13
N LEU A 135 14.23 -11.59 -3.38
CA LEU A 135 13.12 -10.98 -4.09
C LEU A 135 12.46 -11.96 -5.05
N TYR A 136 11.14 -11.98 -5.03
CA TYR A 136 10.29 -12.69 -5.99
C TYR A 136 9.44 -11.65 -6.73
N HIS A 137 9.55 -11.61 -8.05
CA HIS A 137 8.91 -10.59 -8.90
C HIS A 137 8.23 -11.23 -10.12
N PRO A 138 7.08 -11.91 -9.91
CA PRO A 138 6.38 -12.62 -10.98
C PRO A 138 5.77 -11.70 -12.04
N GLY A 139 5.89 -10.37 -11.88
CA GLY A 139 5.20 -9.40 -12.70
C GLY A 139 3.74 -9.22 -12.27
N TYR A 140 2.82 -9.18 -13.24
CA TYR A 140 1.39 -9.01 -12.96
C TYR A 140 0.78 -10.25 -12.31
N ILE A 141 0.06 -10.03 -11.22
CA ILE A 141 -0.77 -11.05 -10.54
C ILE A 141 -2.25 -10.75 -10.83
N PRO A 142 -3.04 -11.72 -11.35
CA PRO A 142 -4.46 -11.53 -11.59
C PRO A 142 -5.21 -11.11 -10.32
N ASN A 143 -6.15 -10.17 -10.46
CA ASN A 143 -6.94 -9.66 -9.33
C ASN A 143 -7.72 -10.76 -8.60
N THR A 144 -8.10 -11.82 -9.31
CA THR A 144 -8.78 -13.02 -8.73
C THR A 144 -7.87 -13.84 -7.82
N GLU A 145 -6.55 -13.67 -7.88
CA GLU A 145 -5.57 -14.40 -7.09
C GLU A 145 -4.97 -13.56 -5.96
N LEU A 146 -5.16 -12.23 -6.01
CA LEU A 146 -4.70 -11.33 -4.96
C LEU A 146 -5.22 -11.69 -3.55
N PRO A 147 -6.47 -12.15 -3.36
CA PRO A 147 -6.91 -12.60 -2.02
C PRO A 147 -6.03 -13.70 -1.44
N ALA A 148 -5.58 -14.67 -2.25
CA ALA A 148 -4.65 -15.69 -1.80
C ALA A 148 -3.25 -15.13 -1.53
N VAL A 149 -2.79 -14.18 -2.36
CA VAL A 149 -1.49 -13.51 -2.16
C VAL A 149 -1.48 -12.69 -0.88
N TYR A 150 -2.53 -11.92 -0.61
CA TYR A 150 -2.65 -11.24 0.69
C TYR A 150 -2.71 -12.24 1.83
N SER A 151 -3.61 -13.22 1.79
CA SER A 151 -3.78 -14.19 2.88
C SER A 151 -2.54 -15.04 3.18
N GLY A 152 -1.68 -15.26 2.17
CA GLY A 152 -0.42 -15.99 2.34
C GLY A 152 0.75 -15.12 2.81
N ALA A 153 0.61 -13.81 2.76
CA ALA A 153 1.64 -12.87 3.20
C ALA A 153 1.60 -12.69 4.72
N SER A 154 2.77 -12.65 5.36
CA SER A 154 2.89 -12.28 6.77
C SER A 154 2.63 -10.79 6.99
N VAL A 155 3.07 -9.93 6.07
CA VAL A 155 2.89 -8.48 6.16
C VAL A 155 2.70 -7.92 4.75
N PHE A 156 1.75 -7.00 4.60
CA PHE A 156 1.61 -6.19 3.41
C PHE A 156 2.24 -4.81 3.63
N ILE A 157 3.16 -4.42 2.75
CA ILE A 157 3.85 -3.13 2.80
C ILE A 157 3.19 -2.19 1.80
N TYR A 158 2.62 -1.09 2.28
CA TYR A 158 1.94 -0.08 1.44
C TYR A 158 2.33 1.34 1.84
N THR A 159 3.60 1.66 1.77
CA THR A 159 4.19 2.93 2.21
C THR A 159 4.25 3.97 1.09
N SER A 160 3.15 4.12 0.34
CA SER A 160 3.01 5.13 -0.72
C SER A 160 3.22 6.54 -0.16
N LEU A 161 3.80 7.42 -0.98
CA LEU A 161 3.97 8.84 -0.63
C LEU A 161 2.64 9.61 -0.71
N ARG A 162 1.74 9.13 -1.57
CA ARG A 162 0.45 9.78 -1.79
C ARG A 162 -0.58 8.85 -2.40
N GLU A 163 -1.73 8.77 -1.74
CA GLU A 163 -2.95 8.12 -2.23
C GLU A 163 -4.17 8.96 -1.89
N SER A 164 -5.19 8.89 -2.74
CA SER A 164 -6.47 9.55 -2.47
C SER A 164 -7.37 8.75 -1.53
N PHE A 165 -7.12 7.42 -1.43
CA PHE A 165 -7.84 6.51 -0.54
C PHE A 165 -6.94 5.40 -0.01
N GLY A 166 -6.60 4.40 -0.82
CA GLY A 166 -5.76 3.26 -0.41
C GLY A 166 -6.55 1.96 -0.31
N ILE A 167 -7.31 1.60 -1.36
CA ILE A 167 -8.07 0.33 -1.41
C ILE A 167 -7.20 -0.89 -1.04
N PRO A 168 -5.93 -1.03 -1.48
CA PRO A 168 -5.09 -2.17 -1.11
C PRO A 168 -4.89 -2.37 0.39
N ILE A 169 -5.00 -1.32 1.21
CA ILE A 169 -4.97 -1.44 2.68
C ILE A 169 -6.16 -2.28 3.15
N LEU A 170 -7.36 -1.97 2.65
CA LEU A 170 -8.58 -2.68 3.00
C LEU A 170 -8.58 -4.12 2.48
N GLU A 171 -8.06 -4.33 1.28
CA GLU A 171 -7.93 -5.67 0.67
C GLU A 171 -7.05 -6.58 1.53
N ALA A 172 -5.88 -6.10 1.94
CA ALA A 172 -4.96 -6.84 2.81
C ALA A 172 -5.59 -7.11 4.19
N MET A 173 -6.16 -6.08 4.83
CA MET A 173 -6.85 -6.23 6.11
C MET A 173 -8.03 -7.21 6.04
N ALA A 174 -8.82 -7.17 4.96
CA ALA A 174 -9.94 -8.10 4.73
C ALA A 174 -9.48 -9.55 4.56
N CYS A 175 -8.26 -9.76 4.06
CA CYS A 175 -7.61 -11.07 3.96
C CYS A 175 -6.92 -11.52 5.26
N GLY A 176 -6.98 -10.72 6.33
CA GLY A 176 -6.36 -11.02 7.63
C GLY A 176 -4.87 -10.75 7.68
N THR A 177 -4.33 -9.90 6.80
CA THR A 177 -2.91 -9.60 6.69
C THR A 177 -2.60 -8.26 7.37
N PRO A 178 -1.69 -8.19 8.35
CA PRO A 178 -1.20 -6.94 8.91
C PRO A 178 -0.63 -6.02 7.84
N VAL A 179 -0.89 -4.71 7.97
CA VAL A 179 -0.50 -3.70 6.98
C VAL A 179 0.40 -2.66 7.61
N ILE A 180 1.59 -2.46 7.04
CA ILE A 180 2.43 -1.30 7.32
C ILE A 180 2.14 -0.25 6.25
N THR A 181 1.67 0.94 6.65
CA THR A 181 1.34 2.01 5.71
C THR A 181 1.88 3.36 6.17
N SER A 182 1.67 4.41 5.35
CA SER A 182 2.28 5.72 5.57
C SER A 182 1.50 6.60 6.53
N THR A 183 2.22 7.48 7.23
CA THR A 183 1.65 8.63 7.97
C THR A 183 1.11 9.73 7.06
N THR A 184 1.21 9.60 5.71
CA THR A 184 0.88 10.66 4.75
C THR A 184 -0.44 10.40 4.03
N SER A 185 -1.02 11.48 3.51
CA SER A 185 -2.23 11.53 2.67
C SER A 185 -3.45 10.82 3.30
N ALA A 186 -4.19 10.00 2.58
CA ALA A 186 -5.38 9.32 3.10
C ALA A 186 -5.08 8.05 3.90
N MET A 187 -3.82 7.54 3.89
CA MET A 187 -3.50 6.26 4.53
C MET A 187 -3.82 6.21 6.03
N PRO A 188 -3.51 7.24 6.86
CA PRO A 188 -3.89 7.21 8.28
C PRO A 188 -5.41 7.14 8.50
N GLU A 189 -6.17 7.82 7.63
CA GLU A 189 -7.64 7.82 7.67
C GLU A 189 -8.20 6.42 7.39
N ILE A 190 -7.60 5.69 6.44
CA ILE A 190 -8.06 4.35 6.05
C ILE A 190 -7.56 3.28 7.01
N ALA A 191 -6.28 3.30 7.35
CA ALA A 191 -5.70 2.35 8.31
C ALA A 191 -6.33 2.48 9.71
N GLY A 192 -6.71 3.70 10.11
CA GLY A 192 -7.32 3.97 11.40
C GLY A 192 -6.31 4.15 12.54
N PRO A 193 -6.79 4.42 13.77
CA PRO A 193 -5.94 4.88 14.88
C PRO A 193 -4.96 3.83 15.42
N GLU A 194 -5.25 2.54 15.25
CA GLU A 194 -4.40 1.44 15.72
C GLU A 194 -3.60 0.80 14.57
N GLY A 195 -3.72 1.35 13.33
CA GLY A 195 -2.95 0.89 12.18
C GLY A 195 -1.46 1.20 12.32
N ILE A 196 -0.61 0.36 11.74
CA ILE A 196 0.84 0.57 11.75
C ILE A 196 1.20 1.65 10.73
N LEU A 197 1.47 2.84 11.24
CA LEU A 197 1.79 4.03 10.45
C LEU A 197 3.27 4.35 10.58
N VAL A 198 3.94 4.51 9.44
CA VAL A 198 5.37 4.84 9.37
C VAL A 198 5.62 6.07 8.52
N ASN A 199 6.70 6.80 8.77
CA ASN A 199 7.17 7.83 7.88
C ASN A 199 7.67 7.20 6.57
N PRO A 200 7.01 7.41 5.42
CA PRO A 200 7.40 6.78 4.16
C PRO A 200 8.73 7.28 3.61
N PHE A 201 9.30 8.35 4.18
CA PHE A 201 10.59 8.89 3.80
C PHE A 201 11.75 8.30 4.61
N ASP A 202 11.46 7.50 5.64
CA ASP A 202 12.44 6.87 6.53
C ASP A 202 12.44 5.33 6.37
N PRO A 203 13.41 4.76 5.63
CA PRO A 203 13.55 3.31 5.48
C PRO A 203 13.81 2.57 6.80
N GLU A 204 14.45 3.21 7.79
CA GLU A 204 14.70 2.60 9.11
C GLU A 204 13.40 2.39 9.88
N GLU A 205 12.48 3.36 9.82
CA GLU A 205 11.17 3.23 10.47
C GLU A 205 10.33 2.13 9.83
N ILE A 206 10.35 2.01 8.48
CA ILE A 206 9.68 0.92 7.77
C ILE A 206 10.27 -0.45 8.18
N ALA A 207 11.60 -0.56 8.22
CA ALA A 207 12.29 -1.79 8.62
C ALA A 207 12.00 -2.15 10.09
N SER A 208 11.97 -1.16 10.98
CA SER A 208 11.66 -1.36 12.40
C SER A 208 10.24 -1.88 12.62
N ALA A 209 9.28 -1.41 11.83
CA ALA A 209 7.91 -1.92 11.88
C ALA A 209 7.81 -3.38 11.41
N LEU A 210 8.59 -3.78 10.39
CA LEU A 210 8.69 -5.18 9.96
C LEU A 210 9.27 -6.07 11.05
N LEU A 211 10.38 -5.65 11.67
CA LEU A 211 11.03 -6.38 12.77
C LEU A 211 10.10 -6.52 13.98
N HIS A 212 9.38 -5.46 14.32
CA HIS A 212 8.45 -5.49 15.44
C HIS A 212 7.31 -6.50 15.24
N LEU A 213 6.77 -6.60 14.02
CA LEU A 213 5.77 -7.62 13.68
C LEU A 213 6.35 -9.05 13.69
N GLU A 214 7.62 -9.23 13.29
CA GLU A 214 8.30 -10.52 13.30
C GLU A 214 8.59 -10.99 14.72
N GLU A 215 9.06 -10.10 15.59
CA GLU A 215 9.53 -10.41 16.93
C GLU A 215 8.42 -10.48 17.99
N ASN A 216 7.23 -9.92 17.70
CA ASN A 216 6.13 -9.81 18.67
C ASN A 216 4.85 -10.45 18.13
N ALA A 217 4.65 -11.73 18.47
CA ALA A 217 3.49 -12.50 18.06
C ALA A 217 2.16 -11.91 18.56
N GLU A 218 2.11 -11.39 19.79
CA GLU A 218 0.90 -10.76 20.35
C GLU A 218 0.52 -9.50 19.55
N PHE A 219 1.52 -8.68 19.21
CA PHE A 219 1.30 -7.51 18.37
C PHE A 219 0.84 -7.90 16.96
N TYR A 220 1.43 -8.94 16.37
CA TYR A 220 1.02 -9.48 15.07
C TYR A 220 -0.46 -9.91 15.08
N GLU A 221 -0.87 -10.70 16.08
CA GLU A 221 -2.25 -11.18 16.25
C GLU A 221 -3.22 -10.01 16.47
N SER A 222 -2.84 -9.02 17.28
CA SER A 222 -3.63 -7.82 17.51
C SER A 222 -3.86 -7.01 16.24
N GLN A 223 -2.83 -6.86 15.39
CA GLN A 223 -2.94 -6.15 14.12
C GLN A 223 -3.79 -6.91 13.08
N THR A 224 -3.71 -8.24 13.10
CA THR A 224 -4.60 -9.09 12.28
C THR A 224 -6.07 -8.92 12.68
N ALA A 225 -6.37 -9.02 13.98
CA ALA A 225 -7.73 -8.85 14.51
C ALA A 225 -8.26 -7.43 14.27
N TYR A 226 -7.42 -6.42 14.51
CA TYR A 226 -7.74 -5.03 14.25
C TYR A 226 -8.09 -4.78 12.78
N GLY A 227 -7.29 -5.30 11.84
CA GLY A 227 -7.53 -5.17 10.40
C GLY A 227 -8.88 -5.74 9.98
N LEU A 228 -9.22 -6.96 10.43
CA LEU A 228 -10.49 -7.61 10.16
C LEU A 228 -11.69 -6.84 10.73
N GLU A 229 -11.55 -6.20 11.88
CA GLU A 229 -12.60 -5.34 12.44
C GLU A 229 -12.68 -4.01 11.70
N ARG A 230 -11.53 -3.43 11.34
CA ARG A 230 -11.44 -2.13 10.66
C ARG A 230 -12.19 -2.11 9.34
N VAL A 231 -12.06 -3.16 8.52
CA VAL A 231 -12.68 -3.23 7.18
C VAL A 231 -14.20 -3.24 7.21
N ARG A 232 -14.83 -3.60 8.32
CA ARG A 232 -16.30 -3.59 8.48
C ARG A 232 -16.91 -2.19 8.40
N ARG A 233 -16.07 -1.15 8.47
CA ARG A 233 -16.50 0.25 8.37
C ARG A 233 -16.58 0.76 6.93
N PHE A 234 -16.17 -0.07 5.98
CA PHE A 234 -16.13 0.22 4.56
C PHE A 234 -16.94 -0.80 3.76
#